data_58e4e5e2447e4826dc1d2522be350794
#
_entry.id   58e4e5e2447e4826dc1d2522be350794
#
_cell.length_a   1.000
_cell.length_b   1.000
_cell.length_c   1.000
_cell.angle_alpha   90.00
_cell.angle_beta   90.00
_cell.angle_gamma   90.00
#
_symmetry.space_group_name_H-M   'P 1'
#
loop_
_entity.id
_entity.type
_entity.pdbx_description
1 polymer ?
#
loop_
_entity_poly.entity_id
_entity_poly.type
_entity_poly.pdbx_seq_one_letter_code
_entity_poly.pdbx_strand_id
1 'polypeptide(L)'
;MSFLEKPAPGRMLLDDTVPLTAVIEASQNLQSHTVCGITLPLPPKKLIGNMDREFIAERQRGLQAFLDSITQHPLLSSSLTIKKFLDPNNYSANYTEIALQQVSMFFRSDLKWEVVEPLKDNGWRIRKKFFLIKNKEQPKERYLLSWVDLGPDKFLSDKDLQSAMKLLTSLSTPYLCPLLFSSTSESSALLIRPFSERGSLRDHICKVKPRESYLKKYCNPKKSQGLELQHIKLYGRQILEGLKLLHDGGLFFGHLHASNVIVDDGVCRLMDVENGMLGVPSALRPAFTQLRKINTTESIDVFCFGYLLYEMTYGRPPDSVPVDQYPDVPSTAVVSVLQSMLSAEACKSGMPRLHQHRRLTRAQSHHGSEEEKKRRKILARKKSRQSAYENEEDVSVRNNNNSGMFLLFPQHILGPSI
;
A
#
# COMPACT_ATOMS: atom_id res chain seq x y z
N MET A 1 14.79 31.01 10.51
CA MET A 1 14.15 29.76 10.95
C MET A 1 12.67 29.88 10.65
N SER A 2 12.21 29.38 9.52
CA SER A 2 10.78 29.34 9.22
C SER A 2 10.20 28.11 9.89
N PHE A 3 9.32 28.32 10.85
CA PHE A 3 8.50 27.27 11.43
C PHE A 3 7.60 26.71 10.32
N LEU A 4 7.84 25.49 9.87
CA LEU A 4 6.88 24.73 9.10
C LEU A 4 5.70 24.45 10.03
N GLU A 5 4.62 25.19 9.85
CA GLU A 5 3.35 24.91 10.53
C GLU A 5 2.94 23.47 10.17
N LYS A 6 2.79 22.64 11.20
CA LYS A 6 2.14 21.33 11.04
C LYS A 6 0.71 21.60 10.55
N PRO A 7 0.23 20.86 9.54
CA PRO A 7 -1.17 20.98 9.15
C PRO A 7 -2.05 20.70 10.36
N ALA A 8 -3.05 21.55 10.55
CA ALA A 8 -3.99 21.45 11.67
C ALA A 8 -4.62 20.04 11.70
N PRO A 9 -4.83 19.45 12.89
CA PRO A 9 -5.51 18.15 12.99
C PRO A 9 -6.90 18.25 12.35
N GLY A 10 -7.15 17.41 11.34
CA GLY A 10 -8.41 17.36 10.59
C GLY A 10 -8.36 17.92 9.17
N ARG A 11 -7.25 18.48 8.70
CA ARG A 11 -7.12 18.89 7.30
C ARG A 11 -6.83 17.64 6.44
N MET A 12 -7.83 17.24 5.66
CA MET A 12 -7.62 16.15 4.68
C MET A 12 -6.56 16.59 3.68
N LEU A 13 -5.46 15.86 3.64
CA LEU A 13 -4.52 15.92 2.52
C LEU A 13 -5.26 15.48 1.26
N LEU A 14 -4.89 16.00 0.12
CA LEU A 14 -5.31 15.47 -1.19
C LEU A 14 -4.80 14.05 -1.26
N ASP A 15 -5.62 13.13 -0.86
CA ASP A 15 -5.25 11.77 -0.61
C ASP A 15 -5.94 10.82 -1.58
N ASP A 16 -5.67 9.57 -1.38
CA ASP A 16 -6.13 8.50 -2.23
C ASP A 16 -7.58 8.07 -1.91
N THR A 17 -8.29 8.76 -1.00
CA THR A 17 -9.66 8.40 -0.60
C THR A 17 -10.74 9.06 -1.43
N VAL A 18 -10.43 10.22 -2.04
CA VAL A 18 -11.36 10.98 -2.87
C VAL A 18 -10.91 10.92 -4.33
N PRO A 19 -11.79 10.65 -5.28
CA PRO A 19 -11.47 10.76 -6.70
C PRO A 19 -10.94 12.17 -7.00
N LEU A 20 -9.74 12.25 -7.59
CA LEU A 20 -9.17 13.52 -7.95
C LEU A 20 -9.97 14.11 -9.13
N THR A 21 -10.61 15.25 -8.88
CA THR A 21 -11.20 16.09 -9.92
C THR A 21 -10.40 17.38 -10.02
N ALA A 22 -10.00 17.72 -11.22
CA ALA A 22 -9.31 18.96 -11.51
C ALA A 22 -10.11 19.77 -12.52
N VAL A 23 -10.37 21.02 -12.22
CA VAL A 23 -11.08 21.95 -13.12
C VAL A 23 -10.11 23.02 -13.58
N ILE A 24 -10.07 23.30 -14.89
CA ILE A 24 -9.23 24.35 -15.47
C ILE A 24 -10.03 25.65 -15.52
N GLU A 25 -9.70 26.55 -14.61
CA GLU A 25 -10.28 27.91 -14.58
C GLU A 25 -9.56 28.87 -15.52
N ALA A 26 -8.26 28.64 -15.79
CA ALA A 26 -7.46 29.44 -16.72
C ALA A 26 -6.38 28.58 -17.42
N SER A 27 -5.98 28.94 -18.64
CA SER A 27 -5.00 28.17 -19.41
C SER A 27 -3.70 28.95 -19.67
N GLN A 28 -2.55 28.29 -19.49
CA GLN A 28 -1.22 28.74 -19.87
C GLN A 28 -0.57 27.77 -20.88
N ASN A 29 0.43 28.23 -21.65
CA ASN A 29 1.08 27.41 -22.68
C ASN A 29 1.97 26.31 -22.13
N LEU A 30 1.63 25.02 -22.37
CA LEU A 30 2.41 23.84 -22.02
C LEU A 30 2.80 23.02 -23.28
N GLN A 31 3.96 22.34 -23.22
CA GLN A 31 4.43 21.45 -24.30
C GLN A 31 3.94 20.02 -24.15
N SER A 32 3.66 19.32 -25.27
CA SER A 32 3.16 17.94 -25.27
C SER A 32 4.25 16.93 -24.94
N HIS A 33 3.94 15.95 -24.09
CA HIS A 33 4.85 14.84 -23.81
C HIS A 33 4.11 13.51 -23.62
N THR A 34 4.68 12.45 -24.20
CA THR A 34 4.29 11.09 -23.89
C THR A 34 4.91 10.69 -22.55
N VAL A 35 4.10 10.35 -21.56
CA VAL A 35 4.58 9.92 -20.25
C VAL A 35 4.60 8.40 -20.20
N CYS A 36 5.79 7.83 -20.11
CA CYS A 36 5.98 6.37 -19.98
C CYS A 36 5.26 5.54 -21.05
N GLY A 37 5.16 6.04 -22.28
CA GLY A 37 4.49 5.36 -23.38
C GLY A 37 2.97 5.51 -23.42
N ILE A 38 2.38 6.29 -22.52
CA ILE A 38 0.96 6.69 -22.56
C ILE A 38 0.85 7.98 -23.34
N THR A 39 0.04 7.96 -24.39
CA THR A 39 -0.30 9.18 -25.15
C THR A 39 -1.39 9.93 -24.41
N LEU A 40 -1.05 11.10 -23.90
CA LEU A 40 -2.00 11.98 -23.23
C LEU A 40 -2.60 12.98 -24.24
N PRO A 41 -3.91 13.28 -24.17
CA PRO A 41 -4.61 14.15 -25.14
C PRO A 41 -4.30 15.63 -24.90
N LEU A 42 -3.03 16.03 -25.06
CA LEU A 42 -2.65 17.43 -24.89
C LEU A 42 -3.01 18.24 -26.17
N PRO A 43 -3.80 19.33 -26.04
CA PRO A 43 -4.18 20.13 -27.17
C PRO A 43 -2.99 20.86 -27.79
N PRO A 44 -2.94 20.98 -29.12
CA PRO A 44 -1.83 21.63 -29.82
C PRO A 44 -1.71 23.11 -29.46
N LYS A 45 -0.49 23.64 -29.62
CA LYS A 45 -0.23 25.09 -29.51
C LYS A 45 -0.52 25.76 -30.83
N LYS A 46 -1.03 26.99 -30.78
CA LYS A 46 -1.22 27.87 -31.93
C LYS A 46 -0.31 29.07 -31.76
N LEU A 47 0.45 29.42 -32.81
CA LEU A 47 1.38 30.56 -32.78
C LEU A 47 0.68 31.88 -33.10
N ILE A 48 -0.28 31.84 -34.02
CA ILE A 48 -1.07 32.99 -34.48
C ILE A 48 -2.53 32.72 -34.16
N GLY A 49 -3.27 33.74 -33.68
CA GLY A 49 -4.67 33.59 -33.24
C GLY A 49 -4.83 32.79 -31.95
N ASN A 50 -3.79 32.77 -31.12
CA ASN A 50 -3.82 32.11 -29.79
C ASN A 50 -4.70 32.84 -28.77
N MET A 51 -5.16 34.05 -29.08
CA MET A 51 -6.08 34.86 -28.26
C MET A 51 -7.54 34.81 -28.76
N ASP A 52 -7.80 34.06 -29.85
CA ASP A 52 -9.16 33.88 -30.36
C ASP A 52 -10.01 33.15 -29.30
N ARG A 53 -11.21 33.65 -29.02
CA ARG A 53 -12.10 33.09 -27.98
C ARG A 53 -12.44 31.63 -28.23
N GLU A 54 -12.68 31.23 -29.47
CA GLU A 54 -12.98 29.83 -29.83
C GLU A 54 -11.76 28.95 -29.58
N PHE A 55 -10.56 29.38 -29.96
CA PHE A 55 -9.34 28.63 -29.70
C PHE A 55 -9.05 28.48 -28.19
N ILE A 56 -9.27 29.54 -27.41
CA ILE A 56 -9.12 29.50 -25.95
C ILE A 56 -10.09 28.47 -25.34
N ALA A 57 -11.38 28.47 -25.76
CA ALA A 57 -12.38 27.57 -25.30
C ALA A 57 -12.07 26.11 -25.71
N GLU A 58 -11.63 25.87 -26.93
CA GLU A 58 -11.20 24.55 -27.40
C GLU A 58 -9.99 24.05 -26.60
N ARG A 59 -9.00 24.92 -26.42
CA ARG A 59 -7.80 24.59 -25.67
C ARG A 59 -8.10 24.30 -24.20
N GLN A 60 -9.02 25.05 -23.57
CA GLN A 60 -9.47 24.79 -22.19
C GLN A 60 -10.10 23.40 -22.07
N ARG A 61 -11.00 23.02 -23.00
CA ARG A 61 -11.58 21.67 -23.03
C ARG A 61 -10.53 20.58 -23.22
N GLY A 62 -9.58 20.80 -24.13
CA GLY A 62 -8.48 19.85 -24.36
C GLY A 62 -7.55 19.71 -23.16
N LEU A 63 -7.25 20.79 -22.44
CA LEU A 63 -6.46 20.75 -21.21
C LEU A 63 -7.23 20.07 -20.06
N GLN A 64 -8.55 20.26 -19.99
CA GLN A 64 -9.40 19.54 -19.02
C GLN A 64 -9.33 18.03 -19.29
N ALA A 65 -9.54 17.59 -20.54
CA ALA A 65 -9.44 16.18 -20.92
C ALA A 65 -8.05 15.59 -20.62
N PHE A 66 -6.99 16.37 -20.78
CA PHE A 66 -5.62 16.00 -20.40
C PHE A 66 -5.48 15.77 -18.90
N LEU A 67 -5.99 16.69 -18.06
CA LEU A 67 -5.96 16.54 -16.61
C LEU A 67 -6.83 15.36 -16.13
N ASP A 68 -8.00 15.18 -16.73
CA ASP A 68 -8.89 14.06 -16.41
C ASP A 68 -8.19 12.72 -16.71
N SER A 69 -7.51 12.62 -17.86
CA SER A 69 -6.74 11.41 -18.22
C SER A 69 -5.62 11.13 -17.23
N ILE A 70 -4.94 12.16 -16.73
CA ILE A 70 -3.88 12.00 -15.72
C ILE A 70 -4.45 11.59 -14.36
N THR A 71 -5.51 12.25 -13.91
CA THR A 71 -6.09 12.02 -12.60
C THR A 71 -6.80 10.67 -12.50
N GLN A 72 -7.39 10.19 -13.59
CA GLN A 72 -8.00 8.88 -13.68
C GLN A 72 -6.97 7.74 -13.76
N HIS A 73 -5.73 8.01 -14.16
CA HIS A 73 -4.71 6.97 -14.23
C HIS A 73 -4.03 6.76 -12.87
N PRO A 74 -4.19 5.58 -12.21
CA PRO A 74 -3.77 5.39 -10.81
C PRO A 74 -2.29 5.67 -10.53
N LEU A 75 -1.41 5.33 -11.48
CA LEU A 75 0.03 5.54 -11.31
C LEU A 75 0.46 7.00 -11.55
N LEU A 76 -0.20 7.70 -12.48
CA LEU A 76 0.10 9.10 -12.75
C LEU A 76 -0.44 9.97 -11.61
N SER A 77 -1.68 9.78 -11.20
CA SER A 77 -2.32 10.54 -10.12
C SER A 77 -1.58 10.39 -8.78
N SER A 78 -0.95 9.24 -8.53
CA SER A 78 -0.16 9.01 -7.32
C SER A 78 1.26 9.61 -7.38
N SER A 79 1.70 10.15 -8.53
CA SER A 79 3.05 10.71 -8.66
C SER A 79 3.20 12.03 -7.90
N LEU A 80 4.38 12.24 -7.30
CA LEU A 80 4.69 13.48 -6.57
C LEU A 80 4.53 14.72 -7.46
N THR A 81 4.89 14.64 -8.74
CA THR A 81 4.78 15.75 -9.69
C THR A 81 3.35 16.22 -9.84
N ILE A 82 2.42 15.29 -10.03
CA ILE A 82 0.99 15.60 -10.16
C ILE A 82 0.42 16.11 -8.83
N LYS A 83 0.76 15.47 -7.72
CA LYS A 83 0.32 15.92 -6.39
C LYS A 83 0.85 17.32 -6.06
N LYS A 84 2.10 17.63 -6.37
CA LYS A 84 2.64 19.00 -6.23
C LYS A 84 1.91 20.03 -7.10
N PHE A 85 1.51 19.64 -8.31
CA PHE A 85 0.78 20.54 -9.21
C PHE A 85 -0.64 20.81 -8.71
N LEU A 86 -1.35 19.76 -8.27
CA LEU A 86 -2.75 19.88 -7.83
C LEU A 86 -2.90 20.40 -6.39
N ASP A 87 -1.95 20.08 -5.51
CA ASP A 87 -1.97 20.49 -4.10
C ASP A 87 -0.57 20.88 -3.60
N PRO A 88 -0.06 22.04 -4.05
CA PRO A 88 1.28 22.49 -3.66
C PRO A 88 1.42 22.72 -2.15
N ASN A 89 0.35 23.09 -1.47
CA ASN A 89 0.40 23.36 -0.03
C ASN A 89 0.75 22.13 0.82
N ASN A 90 0.28 20.96 0.40
CA ASN A 90 0.52 19.70 1.11
C ASN A 90 1.73 18.91 0.60
N TYR A 91 2.16 19.16 -0.65
CA TYR A 91 3.23 18.38 -1.29
C TYR A 91 4.46 19.22 -1.68
N SER A 92 4.60 20.47 -1.22
CA SER A 92 5.77 21.32 -1.48
C SER A 92 7.05 20.83 -0.80
N ALA A 93 6.95 20.10 0.32
CA ALA A 93 8.09 19.62 1.07
C ALA A 93 9.04 18.76 0.21
N ASN A 94 10.34 19.00 0.34
CA ASN A 94 11.36 18.18 -0.30
C ASN A 94 11.72 16.99 0.58
N TYR A 95 10.88 15.96 0.56
CA TYR A 95 11.08 14.75 1.36
C TYR A 95 12.42 14.06 1.10
N THR A 96 13.00 14.22 -0.09
CA THR A 96 14.32 13.66 -0.42
C THR A 96 15.42 14.36 0.37
N GLU A 97 15.37 15.68 0.44
CA GLU A 97 16.36 16.48 1.20
C GLU A 97 16.21 16.24 2.69
N ILE A 98 14.99 16.25 3.22
CA ILE A 98 14.72 15.95 4.63
C ILE A 98 15.26 14.57 5.01
N ALA A 99 14.98 13.56 4.16
CA ALA A 99 15.47 12.21 4.36
C ALA A 99 17.00 12.15 4.38
N LEU A 100 17.67 12.80 3.42
CA LEU A 100 19.13 12.85 3.35
C LEU A 100 19.74 13.49 4.58
N GLN A 101 19.18 14.58 5.08
CA GLN A 101 19.65 15.23 6.30
C GLN A 101 19.53 14.30 7.52
N GLN A 102 18.34 13.71 7.73
CA GLN A 102 18.11 12.83 8.88
C GLN A 102 18.92 11.53 8.82
N VAL A 103 19.01 10.92 7.65
CA VAL A 103 19.83 9.73 7.43
C VAL A 103 21.31 10.04 7.63
N SER A 104 21.80 11.21 7.22
CA SER A 104 23.17 11.65 7.46
C SER A 104 23.45 11.84 8.96
N MET A 105 22.50 12.37 9.72
CA MET A 105 22.63 12.47 11.18
C MET A 105 22.68 11.09 11.84
N PHE A 106 21.83 10.16 11.41
CA PHE A 106 21.85 8.78 11.90
C PHE A 106 23.22 8.12 11.67
N PHE A 107 23.80 8.24 10.49
CA PHE A 107 25.12 7.63 10.19
C PHE A 107 26.27 8.27 10.95
N ARG A 108 26.14 9.50 11.43
CA ARG A 108 27.11 10.12 12.33
C ARG A 108 27.03 9.55 13.75
N SER A 109 25.86 9.14 14.19
CA SER A 109 25.63 8.55 15.52
C SER A 109 25.87 7.04 15.55
N ASP A 110 25.63 6.34 14.44
CA ASP A 110 25.86 4.89 14.31
C ASP A 110 26.83 4.59 13.19
N LEU A 111 28.13 4.49 13.56
CA LEU A 111 29.24 4.30 12.63
C LEU A 111 29.29 2.91 11.98
N LYS A 112 28.45 1.99 12.41
CA LYS A 112 28.34 0.63 11.86
C LYS A 112 27.86 0.61 10.42
N TRP A 113 27.03 1.58 10.05
CA TRP A 113 26.37 1.63 8.75
C TRP A 113 27.04 2.65 7.82
N GLU A 114 26.96 2.38 6.53
CA GLU A 114 27.43 3.26 5.46
C GLU A 114 26.46 3.27 4.30
N VAL A 115 26.11 4.47 3.80
CA VAL A 115 25.28 4.64 2.59
C VAL A 115 26.07 4.23 1.37
N VAL A 116 25.48 3.38 0.54
CA VAL A 116 25.99 3.04 -0.80
C VAL A 116 25.43 4.00 -1.83
N GLU A 117 24.09 4.07 -1.91
CA GLU A 117 23.39 4.98 -2.82
C GLU A 117 21.94 5.22 -2.37
N PRO A 118 21.34 6.39 -2.68
CA PRO A 118 19.91 6.58 -2.58
C PRO A 118 19.23 5.80 -3.70
N LEU A 119 18.10 5.14 -3.38
CA LEU A 119 17.29 4.43 -4.36
C LEU A 119 16.24 5.35 -4.98
N LYS A 120 15.82 5.03 -6.21
CA LYS A 120 14.79 5.78 -6.94
C LYS A 120 13.45 5.73 -6.22
N ASP A 121 12.65 6.77 -6.43
CA ASP A 121 11.32 6.89 -5.85
C ASP A 121 10.41 5.71 -6.25
N ASN A 122 9.65 5.22 -5.27
CA ASN A 122 8.71 4.13 -5.40
C ASN A 122 7.25 4.61 -5.52
N GLY A 123 7.00 5.58 -6.41
CA GLY A 123 5.66 6.02 -6.79
C GLY A 123 4.84 6.58 -5.63
N TRP A 124 3.78 5.88 -5.25
CA TRP A 124 2.85 6.28 -4.20
C TRP A 124 3.47 6.48 -2.80
N ARG A 125 4.68 5.94 -2.56
CA ARG A 125 5.40 6.12 -1.30
C ARG A 125 6.12 7.48 -1.23
N ILE A 126 5.42 8.55 -1.42
CA ILE A 126 5.98 9.91 -1.49
C ILE A 126 6.75 10.28 -0.21
N ARG A 127 6.18 9.92 0.95
CA ARG A 127 6.74 10.19 2.28
C ARG A 127 7.77 9.15 2.75
N LYS A 128 8.12 8.19 1.89
CA LYS A 128 9.07 7.13 2.20
C LYS A 128 10.22 7.15 1.20
N LYS A 129 11.44 7.25 1.69
CA LYS A 129 12.66 7.26 0.89
C LYS A 129 13.54 6.08 1.26
N PHE A 130 14.23 5.55 0.27
CA PHE A 130 15.00 4.33 0.40
C PHE A 130 16.46 4.57 0.06
N PHE A 131 17.34 3.93 0.83
CA PHE A 131 18.78 3.98 0.64
C PHE A 131 19.35 2.56 0.68
N LEU A 132 20.19 2.25 -0.29
CA LEU A 132 21.02 1.06 -0.22
C LEU A 132 22.16 1.33 0.75
N ILE A 133 22.33 0.50 1.75
CA ILE A 133 23.37 0.64 2.77
C ILE A 133 24.13 -0.67 2.93
N LYS A 134 25.30 -0.59 3.55
CA LYS A 134 26.07 -1.76 3.96
C LYS A 134 26.51 -1.64 5.42
N ASN A 135 26.75 -2.79 6.05
CA ASN A 135 27.37 -2.87 7.34
C ASN A 135 28.91 -2.91 7.15
N LYS A 136 29.67 -2.07 7.85
CA LYS A 136 31.14 -2.05 7.76
C LYS A 136 31.78 -3.34 8.25
N GLU A 137 31.14 -4.04 9.18
CA GLU A 137 31.59 -5.33 9.69
C GLU A 137 31.31 -6.48 8.70
N GLN A 138 30.31 -6.30 7.83
CA GLN A 138 29.84 -7.28 6.83
C GLN A 138 29.71 -6.61 5.45
N PRO A 139 30.81 -6.17 4.82
CA PRO A 139 30.78 -5.29 3.64
C PRO A 139 30.21 -5.96 2.38
N LYS A 140 30.07 -7.28 2.37
CA LYS A 140 29.45 -8.03 1.26
C LYS A 140 27.92 -7.99 1.30
N GLU A 141 27.33 -7.83 2.48
CA GLU A 141 25.89 -7.79 2.64
C GLU A 141 25.32 -6.42 2.30
N ARG A 142 24.15 -6.42 1.70
CA ARG A 142 23.39 -5.22 1.35
C ARG A 142 22.13 -5.14 2.16
N TYR A 143 21.82 -3.93 2.59
CA TYR A 143 20.65 -3.66 3.40
C TYR A 143 19.87 -2.49 2.80
N LEU A 144 18.56 -2.49 3.07
CA LEU A 144 17.64 -1.43 2.72
C LEU A 144 17.36 -0.59 3.95
N LEU A 145 17.78 0.67 3.94
CA LEU A 145 17.30 1.65 4.90
C LEU A 145 16.11 2.38 4.32
N SER A 146 15.02 2.43 5.08
CA SER A 146 13.83 3.22 4.76
C SER A 146 13.74 4.37 5.75
N TRP A 147 13.71 5.59 5.26
CA TRP A 147 13.26 6.76 5.99
C TRP A 147 11.79 7.01 5.70
N VAL A 148 11.00 7.26 6.72
CA VAL A 148 9.55 7.47 6.60
C VAL A 148 9.19 8.73 7.36
N ASP A 149 8.59 9.72 6.70
CA ASP A 149 7.90 10.83 7.33
C ASP A 149 6.57 10.30 7.91
N LEU A 150 6.31 10.54 9.20
CA LEU A 150 5.10 10.03 9.85
C LEU A 150 3.87 10.64 9.19
N GLY A 151 3.01 9.77 8.67
CA GLY A 151 1.88 10.17 7.85
C GLY A 151 0.67 10.66 8.63
N PRO A 152 -0.30 11.25 7.95
CA PRO A 152 -1.51 11.81 8.58
C PRO A 152 -2.37 10.74 9.26
N ASP A 153 -2.30 9.50 8.80
CA ASP A 153 -3.07 8.37 9.34
C ASP A 153 -2.41 7.74 10.58
N LYS A 154 -1.34 8.33 11.13
CA LYS A 154 -0.73 7.85 12.38
C LYS A 154 -1.72 8.00 13.53
N PHE A 155 -2.20 6.86 14.03
CA PHE A 155 -3.17 6.80 15.13
C PHE A 155 -2.56 6.35 16.46
N LEU A 156 -1.35 5.75 16.46
CA LEU A 156 -0.69 5.30 17.66
C LEU A 156 0.02 6.47 18.37
N SER A 157 -0.03 6.49 19.72
CA SER A 157 0.86 7.33 20.49
C SER A 157 2.32 6.91 20.28
N ASP A 158 3.28 7.79 20.55
CA ASP A 158 4.70 7.48 20.34
C ASP A 158 5.14 6.26 21.14
N LYS A 159 4.65 6.10 22.38
CA LYS A 159 4.91 4.94 23.22
C LYS A 159 4.29 3.64 22.66
N ASP A 160 3.06 3.71 22.17
CA ASP A 160 2.39 2.55 21.57
C ASP A 160 3.07 2.18 20.24
N LEU A 161 3.50 3.18 19.45
CA LEU A 161 4.26 2.96 18.22
C LEU A 161 5.59 2.26 18.50
N GLN A 162 6.38 2.74 19.46
CA GLN A 162 7.63 2.10 19.85
C GLN A 162 7.41 0.65 20.30
N SER A 163 6.34 0.38 21.05
CA SER A 163 5.99 -0.97 21.50
C SER A 163 5.59 -1.87 20.34
N ALA A 164 4.82 -1.35 19.38
CA ALA A 164 4.43 -2.06 18.17
C ALA A 164 5.62 -2.36 17.26
N MET A 165 6.55 -1.41 17.12
CA MET A 165 7.79 -1.59 16.35
C MET A 165 8.70 -2.64 16.98
N LYS A 166 8.85 -2.65 18.31
CA LYS A 166 9.59 -3.72 19.03
C LYS A 166 8.95 -5.10 18.82
N LEU A 167 7.61 -5.16 18.83
CA LEU A 167 6.91 -6.40 18.53
C LEU A 167 7.21 -6.85 17.08
N LEU A 168 7.16 -5.93 16.13
CA LEU A 168 7.43 -6.25 14.72
C LEU A 168 8.86 -6.77 14.52
N THR A 169 9.87 -6.17 15.20
CA THR A 169 11.26 -6.66 15.14
C THR A 169 11.45 -8.03 15.80
N SER A 170 10.59 -8.43 16.72
CA SER A 170 10.64 -9.75 17.38
C SER A 170 9.95 -10.85 16.57
N LEU A 171 9.16 -10.51 15.55
CA LEU A 171 8.49 -11.51 14.72
C LEU A 171 9.51 -12.18 13.78
N SER A 172 9.65 -13.50 13.93
CA SER A 172 10.48 -14.32 13.05
C SER A 172 9.60 -15.30 12.29
N THR A 173 9.60 -15.17 10.97
CA THR A 173 8.89 -16.07 10.05
C THR A 173 9.49 -15.96 8.67
N PRO A 174 9.50 -17.04 7.87
CA PRO A 174 9.99 -16.98 6.50
C PRO A 174 9.16 -16.07 5.59
N TYR A 175 7.93 -15.70 5.97
CA TYR A 175 6.98 -14.97 5.14
C TYR A 175 6.88 -13.47 5.44
N LEU A 176 7.68 -12.95 6.36
CA LEU A 176 7.84 -11.51 6.57
C LEU A 176 9.28 -11.10 6.27
N CYS A 177 9.45 -9.94 5.63
CA CYS A 177 10.77 -9.34 5.54
C CYS A 177 11.23 -8.94 6.96
N PRO A 178 12.32 -9.51 7.47
CA PRO A 178 12.77 -9.23 8.82
C PRO A 178 13.12 -7.75 8.96
N LEU A 179 12.74 -7.16 10.08
CA LEU A 179 13.12 -5.81 10.46
C LEU A 179 14.28 -5.89 11.45
N LEU A 180 15.50 -5.55 11.00
CA LEU A 180 16.72 -5.69 11.79
C LEU A 180 16.91 -4.53 12.76
N PHE A 181 16.45 -3.35 12.38
CA PHE A 181 16.57 -2.14 13.16
C PHE A 181 15.36 -1.23 12.91
N SER A 182 14.91 -0.57 13.95
CA SER A 182 13.91 0.50 13.87
C SER A 182 14.20 1.58 14.89
N SER A 183 14.11 2.83 14.46
CA SER A 183 14.18 4.02 15.31
C SER A 183 13.05 4.96 14.93
N THR A 184 12.33 5.48 15.91
CA THR A 184 11.22 6.40 15.69
C THR A 184 11.47 7.70 16.43
N SER A 185 11.25 8.82 15.77
CA SER A 185 11.22 10.16 16.35
C SER A 185 9.80 10.70 16.36
N GLU A 186 9.61 11.94 16.77
CA GLU A 186 8.30 12.62 16.74
C GLU A 186 7.75 12.77 15.31
N SER A 187 8.62 12.91 14.31
CA SER A 187 8.22 13.23 12.93
C SER A 187 8.58 12.15 11.90
N SER A 188 9.45 11.20 12.24
CA SER A 188 9.95 10.24 11.27
C SER A 188 10.33 8.90 11.89
N ALA A 189 10.51 7.90 11.02
CA ALA A 189 11.04 6.59 11.38
C ALA A 189 12.18 6.20 10.43
N LEU A 190 13.18 5.51 10.98
CA LEU A 190 14.27 4.86 10.26
C LEU A 190 14.20 3.36 10.47
N LEU A 191 14.27 2.60 9.39
CA LEU A 191 14.06 1.16 9.38
C LEU A 191 15.14 0.51 8.54
N ILE A 192 15.76 -0.56 9.05
CA ILE A 192 16.78 -1.31 8.30
C ILE A 192 16.34 -2.78 8.18
N ARG A 193 16.47 -3.31 6.98
CA ARG A 193 16.18 -4.72 6.65
C ARG A 193 17.13 -5.25 5.57
N PRO A 194 17.22 -6.58 5.38
CA PRO A 194 17.99 -7.13 4.27
C PRO A 194 17.47 -6.60 2.93
N PHE A 195 18.37 -6.37 1.99
CA PHE A 195 18.01 -5.94 0.64
C PHE A 195 17.89 -7.15 -0.28
N SER A 196 16.80 -7.25 -1.03
CA SER A 196 16.61 -8.24 -2.09
C SER A 196 16.82 -7.59 -3.46
N GLU A 197 17.71 -8.15 -4.25
CA GLU A 197 17.95 -7.70 -5.63
C GLU A 197 16.92 -8.22 -6.63
N ARG A 198 16.15 -9.24 -6.25
CA ARG A 198 15.19 -9.91 -7.12
C ARG A 198 13.90 -9.13 -7.35
N GLY A 199 13.64 -8.14 -6.48
CA GLY A 199 12.50 -7.25 -6.61
C GLY A 199 11.20 -7.79 -6.02
N SER A 200 10.10 -7.12 -6.38
CA SER A 200 8.77 -7.42 -5.89
C SER A 200 8.05 -8.44 -6.79
N LEU A 201 6.97 -9.02 -6.26
CA LEU A 201 6.06 -9.87 -7.01
C LEU A 201 5.52 -9.15 -8.26
N ARG A 202 5.29 -7.84 -8.18
CA ARG A 202 4.88 -7.03 -9.33
C ARG A 202 5.97 -6.94 -10.40
N ASP A 203 7.25 -6.84 -10.00
CA ASP A 203 8.36 -6.89 -10.94
C ASP A 203 8.38 -8.21 -11.72
N HIS A 204 8.10 -9.33 -11.03
CA HIS A 204 8.01 -10.65 -11.66
C HIS A 204 6.81 -10.76 -12.61
N ILE A 205 5.63 -10.27 -12.22
CA ILE A 205 4.43 -10.27 -13.06
C ILE A 205 4.64 -9.39 -14.31
N CYS A 206 5.20 -8.20 -14.14
CA CYS A 206 5.44 -7.25 -15.24
C CYS A 206 6.72 -7.59 -16.05
N LYS A 207 7.53 -8.55 -15.61
CA LYS A 207 8.81 -8.93 -16.22
C LYS A 207 9.76 -7.75 -16.41
N VAL A 208 9.90 -6.91 -15.39
CA VAL A 208 10.69 -5.68 -15.40
C VAL A 208 11.88 -5.78 -14.45
N LYS A 209 12.90 -4.95 -14.70
CA LYS A 209 14.09 -4.89 -13.84
C LYS A 209 13.76 -4.13 -12.54
N PRO A 210 14.07 -4.69 -11.35
CA PRO A 210 13.73 -4.08 -10.06
C PRO A 210 14.24 -2.65 -9.86
N ARG A 211 15.44 -2.34 -10.36
CA ARG A 211 16.10 -1.03 -10.21
C ARG A 211 15.58 0.08 -11.11
N GLU A 212 14.66 -0.21 -12.03
CA GLU A 212 14.04 0.82 -12.86
C GLU A 212 13.08 1.69 -12.05
N SER A 213 12.82 2.93 -12.51
CA SER A 213 11.88 3.83 -11.85
C SER A 213 10.45 3.29 -11.88
N TYR A 214 9.66 3.60 -10.87
CA TYR A 214 8.30 3.10 -10.69
C TYR A 214 7.39 3.30 -11.91
N LEU A 215 7.36 4.51 -12.45
CA LEU A 215 6.55 4.82 -13.63
C LEU A 215 7.02 4.03 -14.86
N LYS A 216 8.33 3.91 -15.06
CA LYS A 216 8.88 3.14 -16.20
C LYS A 216 8.52 1.66 -16.10
N LYS A 217 8.48 1.10 -14.88
CA LYS A 217 8.14 -0.31 -14.65
C LYS A 217 6.66 -0.61 -14.90
N TYR A 218 5.77 0.23 -14.42
CA TYR A 218 4.38 -0.18 -14.23
C TYR A 218 3.34 0.66 -14.97
N CYS A 219 3.71 1.83 -15.51
CA CYS A 219 2.75 2.70 -16.17
C CYS A 219 2.20 2.09 -17.46
N ASN A 220 3.07 1.43 -18.23
CA ASN A 220 2.69 0.71 -19.45
C ASN A 220 3.56 -0.56 -19.60
N PRO A 221 3.31 -1.59 -18.80
CA PRO A 221 4.12 -2.81 -18.83
C PRO A 221 3.82 -3.61 -20.10
N LYS A 222 4.82 -3.71 -21.00
CA LYS A 222 4.66 -4.38 -22.31
C LYS A 222 4.57 -5.91 -22.22
N LYS A 223 4.97 -6.52 -21.09
CA LYS A 223 5.15 -7.98 -20.94
C LYS A 223 4.47 -8.55 -19.70
N SER A 224 3.48 -7.84 -19.13
CA SER A 224 2.76 -8.36 -17.97
C SER A 224 2.01 -9.65 -18.34
N GLN A 225 2.11 -10.64 -17.46
CA GLN A 225 1.50 -11.94 -17.66
C GLN A 225 1.13 -12.54 -16.30
N GLY A 226 -0.04 -13.18 -16.23
CA GLY A 226 -0.43 -13.98 -15.07
C GLY A 226 0.58 -15.09 -14.77
N LEU A 227 0.65 -15.46 -13.51
CA LEU A 227 1.52 -16.54 -13.06
C LEU A 227 0.89 -17.90 -13.36
N GLU A 228 1.71 -18.92 -13.41
CA GLU A 228 1.25 -20.31 -13.48
C GLU A 228 0.48 -20.69 -12.21
N LEU A 229 -0.51 -21.56 -12.34
CA LEU A 229 -1.38 -21.97 -11.23
C LEU A 229 -0.60 -22.50 -10.01
N GLN A 230 0.52 -23.18 -10.24
CA GLN A 230 1.37 -23.68 -9.15
C GLN A 230 1.98 -22.53 -8.34
N HIS A 231 2.46 -21.48 -9.01
CA HIS A 231 2.99 -20.29 -8.34
C HIS A 231 1.89 -19.48 -7.63
N ILE A 232 0.69 -19.39 -8.25
CA ILE A 232 -0.46 -18.73 -7.60
C ILE A 232 -0.80 -19.44 -6.29
N LYS A 233 -0.86 -20.78 -6.29
CA LYS A 233 -1.13 -21.57 -5.08
C LYS A 233 -0.04 -21.38 -4.02
N LEU A 234 1.23 -21.51 -4.43
CA LEU A 234 2.38 -21.41 -3.53
C LEU A 234 2.47 -20.04 -2.88
N TYR A 235 2.48 -18.98 -3.70
CA TYR A 235 2.62 -17.61 -3.22
C TYR A 235 1.39 -17.15 -2.45
N GLY A 236 0.19 -17.50 -2.92
CA GLY A 236 -1.06 -17.22 -2.20
C GLY A 236 -1.05 -17.81 -0.79
N ARG A 237 -0.64 -19.08 -0.65
CA ARG A 237 -0.50 -19.73 0.67
C ARG A 237 0.50 -19.00 1.57
N GLN A 238 1.70 -18.72 1.08
CA GLN A 238 2.75 -18.06 1.86
C GLN A 238 2.33 -16.67 2.33
N ILE A 239 1.65 -15.90 1.48
CA ILE A 239 1.12 -14.58 1.81
C ILE A 239 0.04 -14.69 2.90
N LEU A 240 -0.88 -15.65 2.77
CA LEU A 240 -1.93 -15.88 3.78
C LEU A 240 -1.34 -16.32 5.13
N GLU A 241 -0.30 -17.14 5.15
CA GLU A 241 0.41 -17.51 6.37
C GLU A 241 1.09 -16.31 7.03
N GLY A 242 1.69 -15.42 6.24
CA GLY A 242 2.24 -14.15 6.73
C GLY A 242 1.17 -13.22 7.32
N LEU A 243 0.03 -13.04 6.63
CA LEU A 243 -1.11 -12.27 7.15
C LEU A 243 -1.68 -12.89 8.43
N LYS A 244 -1.82 -14.22 8.45
CA LYS A 244 -2.29 -14.94 9.62
C LYS A 244 -1.42 -14.68 10.84
N LEU A 245 -0.10 -14.77 10.69
CA LEU A 245 0.83 -14.51 11.79
C LEU A 245 0.70 -13.08 12.32
N LEU A 246 0.56 -12.09 11.43
CA LEU A 246 0.32 -10.70 11.84
C LEU A 246 -0.98 -10.56 12.63
N HIS A 247 -2.08 -11.12 12.13
CA HIS A 247 -3.37 -11.07 12.79
C HIS A 247 -3.35 -11.78 14.16
N ASP A 248 -2.70 -12.94 14.25
CA ASP A 248 -2.53 -13.67 15.53
C ASP A 248 -1.71 -12.85 16.54
N GLY A 249 -0.72 -12.09 16.06
CA GLY A 249 0.05 -11.15 16.86
C GLY A 249 -0.70 -9.86 17.19
N GLY A 250 -1.92 -9.68 16.67
CA GLY A 250 -2.70 -8.45 16.83
C GLY A 250 -2.23 -7.28 15.98
N LEU A 251 -1.43 -7.56 14.97
CA LEU A 251 -1.00 -6.61 13.96
C LEU A 251 -1.83 -6.83 12.69
N PHE A 252 -2.00 -5.77 11.91
CA PHE A 252 -2.69 -5.80 10.63
C PHE A 252 -1.81 -5.15 9.58
N PHE A 253 -1.89 -5.66 8.36
CA PHE A 253 -1.09 -5.12 7.29
C PHE A 253 -1.73 -3.86 6.68
N GLY A 254 -2.91 -3.98 6.09
CA GLY A 254 -3.66 -2.88 5.48
C GLY A 254 -3.04 -2.32 4.19
N HIS A 255 -1.91 -2.87 3.75
CA HIS A 255 -1.09 -2.35 2.64
C HIS A 255 -0.70 -3.43 1.63
N LEU A 256 -1.38 -4.58 1.63
CA LEU A 256 -1.02 -5.69 0.77
C LEU A 256 -1.30 -5.37 -0.71
N HIS A 257 -0.26 -5.42 -1.52
CA HIS A 257 -0.31 -5.38 -2.99
C HIS A 257 0.99 -5.97 -3.57
N ALA A 258 1.01 -6.27 -4.86
CA ALA A 258 2.13 -6.96 -5.49
C ALA A 258 3.50 -6.24 -5.37
N SER A 259 3.51 -4.91 -5.18
CA SER A 259 4.76 -4.16 -5.05
C SER A 259 5.38 -4.19 -3.64
N ASN A 260 4.68 -4.72 -2.62
CA ASN A 260 5.23 -4.92 -1.28
C ASN A 260 5.23 -6.39 -0.82
N VAL A 261 5.20 -7.28 -1.77
CA VAL A 261 5.56 -8.69 -1.60
C VAL A 261 6.88 -8.91 -2.34
N ILE A 262 7.92 -9.27 -1.61
CA ILE A 262 9.23 -9.61 -2.16
C ILE A 262 9.25 -11.10 -2.47
N VAL A 263 9.75 -11.47 -3.66
CA VAL A 263 9.92 -12.87 -4.05
C VAL A 263 11.39 -13.19 -4.15
N ASP A 264 11.85 -14.09 -3.32
CA ASP A 264 13.24 -14.50 -3.26
C ASP A 264 13.34 -16.02 -3.09
N ASP A 265 13.98 -16.68 -4.06
CA ASP A 265 14.12 -18.15 -4.13
C ASP A 265 12.79 -18.94 -3.96
N GLY A 266 11.71 -18.45 -4.58
CA GLY A 266 10.38 -19.05 -4.48
C GLY A 266 9.65 -18.79 -3.16
N VAL A 267 10.19 -17.95 -2.29
CA VAL A 267 9.56 -17.55 -1.03
C VAL A 267 9.05 -16.12 -1.14
N CYS A 268 7.75 -15.94 -0.86
CA CYS A 268 7.12 -14.63 -0.73
C CYS A 268 7.27 -14.09 0.68
N ARG A 269 7.74 -12.84 0.80
CA ARG A 269 7.87 -12.13 2.08
C ARG A 269 7.11 -10.81 2.02
N LEU A 270 6.26 -10.58 2.99
CA LEU A 270 5.56 -9.29 3.14
C LEU A 270 6.54 -8.22 3.60
N MET A 271 6.55 -7.10 2.88
CA MET A 271 7.37 -5.92 3.15
C MET A 271 6.48 -4.73 3.51
N ASP A 272 7.02 -3.74 4.19
CA ASP A 272 6.29 -2.50 4.56
C ASP A 272 5.12 -2.72 5.56
N VAL A 273 5.19 -3.77 6.36
CA VAL A 273 4.17 -4.10 7.37
C VAL A 273 3.96 -2.96 8.38
N GLU A 274 4.97 -2.15 8.60
CA GLU A 274 4.95 -0.99 9.48
C GLU A 274 4.17 0.21 8.93
N ASN A 275 3.89 0.27 7.63
CA ASN A 275 3.31 1.46 7.00
C ASN A 275 2.01 1.93 7.67
N GLY A 276 1.10 1.02 8.02
CA GLY A 276 -0.14 1.37 8.70
C GLY A 276 0.08 1.98 10.08
N MET A 277 1.11 1.54 10.81
CA MET A 277 1.47 2.08 12.13
C MET A 277 2.13 3.45 12.02
N LEU A 278 2.87 3.68 10.95
CA LEU A 278 3.56 4.95 10.65
C LEU A 278 2.65 5.98 9.97
N GLY A 279 1.39 5.64 9.72
CA GLY A 279 0.42 6.53 9.09
C GLY A 279 0.64 6.77 7.59
N VAL A 280 1.35 5.87 6.91
CA VAL A 280 1.52 5.92 5.46
C VAL A 280 0.24 5.40 4.80
N PRO A 281 -0.39 6.13 3.86
CA PRO A 281 -1.61 5.67 3.18
C PRO A 281 -1.38 4.39 2.38
N SER A 282 -2.40 3.53 2.30
CA SER A 282 -2.36 2.34 1.44
C SER A 282 -2.56 2.70 -0.02
N ALA A 283 -1.81 2.06 -0.92
CA ALA A 283 -1.98 2.22 -2.36
C ALA A 283 -3.37 1.78 -2.87
N LEU A 284 -4.05 0.89 -2.16
CA LEU A 284 -5.39 0.40 -2.50
C LEU A 284 -6.51 1.13 -1.74
N ARG A 285 -6.18 2.14 -0.94
CA ARG A 285 -7.17 2.90 -0.16
C ARG A 285 -8.32 3.43 -1.03
N PRO A 286 -8.09 4.04 -2.22
CA PRO A 286 -9.18 4.51 -3.07
C PRO A 286 -10.15 3.42 -3.51
N ALA A 287 -9.66 2.18 -3.64
CA ALA A 287 -10.49 1.05 -4.08
C ALA A 287 -11.40 0.51 -2.97
N PHE A 288 -10.94 0.46 -1.72
CA PHE A 288 -11.73 -0.14 -0.64
C PHE A 288 -12.54 0.87 0.19
N THR A 289 -12.17 2.15 0.25
CA THR A 289 -12.93 3.16 1.03
C THR A 289 -14.34 3.40 0.52
N GLN A 290 -14.59 3.13 -0.75
CA GLN A 290 -15.93 3.20 -1.35
C GLN A 290 -16.82 2.01 -0.99
N LEU A 291 -16.27 0.97 -0.36
CA LEU A 291 -16.94 -0.29 -0.07
C LEU A 291 -17.31 -0.35 1.42
N ARG A 292 -18.54 0.04 1.76
CA ARG A 292 -19.04 0.21 3.15
C ARG A 292 -18.78 -0.97 4.09
N LYS A 293 -18.68 -2.20 3.58
CA LYS A 293 -18.45 -3.42 4.38
C LYS A 293 -16.98 -3.77 4.57
N ILE A 294 -16.08 -3.05 3.89
CA ILE A 294 -14.63 -3.22 4.05
C ILE A 294 -14.14 -2.11 4.98
N ASN A 295 -14.51 -2.21 6.24
CA ASN A 295 -14.28 -1.19 7.26
C ASN A 295 -13.45 -1.70 8.45
N THR A 296 -13.15 -3.00 8.51
CA THR A 296 -12.24 -3.57 9.53
C THR A 296 -10.88 -3.86 8.92
N THR A 297 -9.84 -3.81 9.74
CA THR A 297 -8.47 -4.13 9.31
C THR A 297 -8.35 -5.52 8.71
N GLU A 298 -9.05 -6.51 9.27
CA GLU A 298 -9.10 -7.87 8.72
C GLU A 298 -9.77 -7.89 7.34
N SER A 299 -10.91 -7.19 7.17
CA SER A 299 -11.62 -7.13 5.89
C SER A 299 -10.80 -6.41 4.81
N ILE A 300 -10.03 -5.39 5.19
CA ILE A 300 -9.10 -4.70 4.29
C ILE A 300 -8.01 -5.66 3.81
N ASP A 301 -7.41 -6.45 4.70
CA ASP A 301 -6.36 -7.40 4.31
C ASP A 301 -6.89 -8.51 3.40
N VAL A 302 -8.12 -9.00 3.65
CA VAL A 302 -8.78 -9.99 2.77
C VAL A 302 -9.08 -9.41 1.40
N PHE A 303 -9.61 -8.18 1.36
CA PHE A 303 -9.85 -7.47 0.10
C PHE A 303 -8.56 -7.27 -0.69
N CYS A 304 -7.51 -6.76 -0.02
CA CYS A 304 -6.22 -6.55 -0.65
C CYS A 304 -5.60 -7.86 -1.15
N PHE A 305 -5.81 -8.97 -0.44
CA PHE A 305 -5.39 -10.29 -0.91
C PHE A 305 -6.16 -10.72 -2.17
N GLY A 306 -7.48 -10.50 -2.22
CA GLY A 306 -8.26 -10.75 -3.42
C GLY A 306 -7.76 -9.94 -4.63
N TYR A 307 -7.47 -8.67 -4.41
CA TYR A 307 -6.91 -7.78 -5.42
C TYR A 307 -5.55 -8.27 -5.94
N LEU A 308 -4.67 -8.70 -5.03
CA LEU A 308 -3.38 -9.29 -5.35
C LEU A 308 -3.52 -10.63 -6.08
N LEU A 309 -4.43 -11.50 -5.64
CA LEU A 309 -4.70 -12.78 -6.29
C LEU A 309 -5.20 -12.57 -7.73
N TYR A 310 -6.01 -11.56 -7.98
CA TYR A 310 -6.42 -11.17 -9.32
C TYR A 310 -5.20 -10.76 -10.17
N GLU A 311 -4.32 -9.91 -9.64
CA GLU A 311 -3.11 -9.48 -10.34
C GLU A 311 -2.16 -10.67 -10.63
N MET A 312 -2.01 -11.60 -9.69
CA MET A 312 -1.25 -12.84 -9.93
C MET A 312 -1.86 -13.70 -11.02
N THR A 313 -3.19 -13.75 -11.11
CA THR A 313 -3.91 -14.61 -12.07
C THR A 313 -3.89 -14.03 -13.48
N TYR A 314 -4.12 -12.72 -13.63
CA TYR A 314 -4.33 -12.08 -14.93
C TYR A 314 -3.17 -11.20 -15.40
N GLY A 315 -2.13 -11.04 -14.57
CA GLY A 315 -0.96 -10.20 -14.89
C GLY A 315 -1.22 -8.69 -14.78
N ARG A 316 -2.42 -8.29 -14.38
CA ARG A 316 -2.82 -6.89 -14.17
C ARG A 316 -3.84 -6.78 -13.04
N PRO A 317 -3.89 -5.64 -12.35
CA PRO A 317 -4.93 -5.41 -11.36
C PRO A 317 -6.31 -5.34 -12.03
N PRO A 318 -7.42 -5.52 -11.29
CA PRO A 318 -8.76 -5.30 -11.81
C PRO A 318 -8.96 -3.82 -12.19
N ASP A 319 -9.66 -3.59 -13.29
CA ASP A 319 -9.93 -2.24 -13.81
C ASP A 319 -10.89 -1.47 -12.88
N SER A 320 -11.80 -2.19 -12.23
CA SER A 320 -12.77 -1.66 -11.26
C SER A 320 -13.09 -2.68 -10.18
N VAL A 321 -13.59 -2.22 -9.04
CA VAL A 321 -14.12 -3.06 -7.97
C VAL A 321 -15.48 -2.49 -7.56
N PRO A 322 -16.52 -3.33 -7.42
CA PRO A 322 -16.56 -4.80 -7.52
C PRO A 322 -16.25 -5.34 -8.92
N VAL A 323 -15.74 -6.59 -8.99
CA VAL A 323 -15.48 -7.29 -10.25
C VAL A 323 -16.68 -8.16 -10.58
N ASP A 324 -17.38 -7.83 -11.67
CA ASP A 324 -18.58 -8.56 -12.10
C ASP A 324 -18.27 -9.65 -13.14
N GLN A 325 -17.21 -9.45 -13.93
CA GLN A 325 -16.81 -10.39 -14.97
C GLN A 325 -15.32 -10.73 -14.84
N TYR A 326 -15.01 -11.99 -14.99
CA TYR A 326 -13.63 -12.49 -14.97
C TYR A 326 -13.27 -13.00 -16.37
N PRO A 327 -12.06 -12.68 -16.88
CA PRO A 327 -11.59 -13.26 -18.13
C PRO A 327 -11.58 -14.79 -18.04
N ASP A 328 -11.72 -15.47 -19.19
CA ASP A 328 -11.59 -16.92 -19.25
C ASP A 328 -10.26 -17.36 -18.64
N VAL A 329 -10.33 -18.19 -17.62
CA VAL A 329 -9.18 -18.54 -16.81
C VAL A 329 -8.85 -20.02 -16.87
N PRO A 330 -7.57 -20.37 -16.68
CA PRO A 330 -7.16 -21.76 -16.66
C PRO A 330 -7.74 -22.58 -15.49
N SER A 331 -8.38 -21.94 -14.49
CA SER A 331 -8.89 -22.65 -13.30
C SER A 331 -10.12 -21.98 -12.71
N THR A 332 -11.28 -22.65 -12.82
CA THR A 332 -12.54 -22.22 -12.19
C THR A 332 -12.46 -22.10 -10.67
N ALA A 333 -11.59 -22.87 -10.03
CA ALA A 333 -11.38 -22.79 -8.58
C ALA A 333 -10.77 -21.44 -8.15
N VAL A 334 -9.88 -20.84 -8.94
CA VAL A 334 -9.35 -19.49 -8.66
C VAL A 334 -10.43 -18.43 -8.82
N VAL A 335 -11.28 -18.55 -9.86
CA VAL A 335 -12.39 -17.62 -10.07
C VAL A 335 -13.36 -17.65 -8.90
N SER A 336 -13.73 -18.81 -8.40
CA SER A 336 -14.61 -18.95 -7.24
C SER A 336 -14.04 -18.23 -6.00
N VAL A 337 -12.72 -18.35 -5.77
CA VAL A 337 -12.03 -17.64 -4.67
C VAL A 337 -12.04 -16.13 -4.90
N LEU A 338 -11.75 -15.66 -6.12
CA LEU A 338 -11.80 -14.23 -6.46
C LEU A 338 -13.20 -13.65 -6.28
N GLN A 339 -14.24 -14.37 -6.73
CA GLN A 339 -15.63 -13.96 -6.55
C GLN A 339 -16.01 -13.79 -5.08
N SER A 340 -15.52 -14.67 -4.19
CA SER A 340 -15.81 -14.57 -2.76
C SER A 340 -15.21 -13.33 -2.08
N MET A 341 -14.27 -12.63 -2.74
CA MET A 341 -13.60 -11.45 -2.20
C MET A 341 -13.85 -10.17 -2.98
N LEU A 342 -14.09 -10.25 -4.30
CA LEU A 342 -14.14 -9.09 -5.17
C LEU A 342 -15.50 -8.89 -5.87
N SER A 343 -16.44 -9.83 -5.77
CA SER A 343 -17.77 -9.67 -6.38
C SER A 343 -18.60 -8.58 -5.69
N ALA A 344 -19.61 -8.07 -6.41
CA ALA A 344 -20.54 -7.10 -5.85
C ALA A 344 -21.24 -7.62 -4.58
N GLU A 345 -21.54 -8.91 -4.51
CA GLU A 345 -22.12 -9.55 -3.34
C GLU A 345 -21.15 -9.58 -2.15
N ALA A 346 -19.89 -10.01 -2.36
CA ALA A 346 -18.87 -10.03 -1.32
C ALA A 346 -18.60 -8.62 -0.76
N CYS A 347 -18.56 -7.61 -1.63
CA CYS A 347 -18.39 -6.21 -1.23
C CYS A 347 -19.59 -5.63 -0.47
N LYS A 348 -20.81 -6.17 -0.69
CA LYS A 348 -22.04 -5.76 0.01
C LYS A 348 -22.28 -6.54 1.29
N SER A 349 -22.05 -7.85 1.29
CA SER A 349 -22.35 -8.76 2.42
C SER A 349 -21.26 -8.78 3.49
N GLY A 350 -20.06 -8.39 3.14
CA GLY A 350 -18.87 -8.42 4.01
C GLY A 350 -17.87 -9.50 3.61
N MET A 351 -16.61 -9.24 3.94
CA MET A 351 -15.49 -10.13 3.62
C MET A 351 -15.50 -11.36 4.51
N PRO A 352 -15.11 -12.51 3.94
CA PRO A 352 -14.89 -13.71 4.73
C PRO A 352 -13.78 -13.52 5.77
N ARG A 353 -13.89 -14.21 6.91
CA ARG A 353 -12.90 -14.12 7.99
C ARG A 353 -11.73 -15.08 7.74
N LEU A 354 -10.50 -14.61 7.94
CA LEU A 354 -9.28 -15.44 7.85
C LEU A 354 -9.18 -16.49 8.97
N HIS A 355 -10.03 -16.40 10.02
CA HIS A 355 -9.90 -17.22 11.23
C HIS A 355 -11.18 -17.84 11.76
N GLN A 356 -11.14 -19.15 11.95
CA GLN A 356 -12.03 -19.86 12.87
C GLN A 356 -11.36 -21.03 13.63
N HIS A 357 -10.14 -20.92 14.04
CA HIS A 357 -9.55 -21.95 14.92
C HIS A 357 -9.40 -21.54 16.39
N ARG A 358 -10.02 -20.45 16.85
CA ARG A 358 -9.85 -19.96 18.23
C ARG A 358 -10.75 -20.56 19.28
N ARG A 359 -11.65 -21.50 18.96
CA ARG A 359 -12.56 -22.06 19.97
C ARG A 359 -12.03 -23.30 20.72
N LEU A 360 -10.98 -23.95 20.24
CA LEU A 360 -10.50 -25.21 20.85
C LEU A 360 -9.29 -25.07 21.81
N THR A 361 -8.59 -23.95 21.82
CA THR A 361 -7.40 -23.74 22.67
C THR A 361 -7.63 -22.83 23.89
N ARG A 362 -8.86 -22.40 24.16
CA ARG A 362 -9.17 -21.50 25.29
C ARG A 362 -9.32 -22.19 26.63
N ALA A 363 -9.20 -23.50 26.66
CA ALA A 363 -9.36 -24.31 27.90
C ALA A 363 -8.06 -24.61 28.66
N GLN A 364 -6.88 -24.23 28.17
CA GLN A 364 -5.61 -24.68 28.79
C GLN A 364 -4.51 -23.64 28.92
N SER A 365 -4.74 -22.35 29.19
CA SER A 365 -3.64 -21.52 29.72
C SER A 365 -4.13 -20.30 30.48
N HIS A 366 -4.23 -20.47 31.79
CA HIS A 366 -4.35 -19.39 32.77
C HIS A 366 -2.95 -18.89 33.19
N HIS A 367 -2.11 -18.41 32.28
CA HIS A 367 -0.97 -17.54 32.61
C HIS A 367 -0.56 -16.76 31.35
N GLY A 368 -1.30 -15.72 31.05
CA GLY A 368 -0.87 -14.78 30.01
C GLY A 368 0.24 -13.87 30.56
N SER A 369 1.36 -13.80 29.84
CA SER A 369 2.46 -12.92 30.19
C SER A 369 2.02 -11.44 30.14
N GLU A 370 2.75 -10.56 30.84
CA GLU A 370 2.51 -9.11 30.82
C GLU A 370 2.53 -8.54 29.39
N GLU A 371 3.24 -9.17 28.51
CA GLU A 371 3.33 -8.84 27.09
C GLU A 371 2.03 -9.12 26.32
N GLU A 372 1.33 -10.19 26.67
CA GLU A 372 0.02 -10.52 26.09
C GLU A 372 -1.08 -9.58 26.59
N LYS A 373 -1.01 -9.11 27.83
CA LYS A 373 -1.87 -8.05 28.38
C LYS A 373 -1.63 -6.72 27.66
N LYS A 374 -0.38 -6.37 27.34
CA LYS A 374 -0.03 -5.18 26.56
C LYS A 374 -0.57 -5.27 25.12
N ARG A 375 -0.43 -6.44 24.47
CA ARG A 375 -1.00 -6.70 23.13
C ARG A 375 -2.52 -6.52 23.11
N ARG A 376 -3.24 -7.05 24.09
CA ARG A 376 -4.70 -6.88 24.23
C ARG A 376 -5.09 -5.42 24.45
N LYS A 377 -4.29 -4.65 25.18
CA LYS A 377 -4.55 -3.23 25.45
C LYS A 377 -4.37 -2.34 24.21
N ILE A 378 -3.37 -2.62 23.37
CA ILE A 378 -3.16 -1.97 22.07
C ILE A 378 -4.34 -2.25 21.11
N LEU A 379 -4.80 -3.50 21.07
CA LEU A 379 -5.95 -3.91 20.25
C LEU A 379 -7.28 -3.31 20.72
N ALA A 380 -7.51 -3.28 22.05
CA ALA A 380 -8.73 -2.70 22.62
C ALA A 380 -8.82 -1.21 22.35
N ARG A 381 -7.70 -0.47 22.43
CA ARG A 381 -7.64 0.96 22.08
C ARG A 381 -7.88 1.23 20.59
N LYS A 382 -7.44 0.30 19.71
CA LYS A 382 -7.72 0.40 18.27
C LYS A 382 -9.22 0.22 17.99
N LYS A 383 -9.88 -0.77 18.64
CA LYS A 383 -11.32 -0.99 18.51
C LYS A 383 -12.16 0.16 19.06
N SER A 384 -11.79 0.74 20.21
CA SER A 384 -12.56 1.83 20.82
C SER A 384 -12.47 3.16 20.03
N ARG A 385 -11.36 3.40 19.33
CA ARG A 385 -11.25 4.57 18.45
C ARG A 385 -12.01 4.41 17.14
N GLN A 386 -12.01 3.20 16.57
CA GLN A 386 -12.84 2.89 15.40
C GLN A 386 -14.33 3.06 15.69
N SER A 387 -14.79 2.59 16.87
CA SER A 387 -16.19 2.76 17.28
C SER A 387 -16.57 4.22 17.65
N ALA A 388 -15.62 5.07 18.01
CA ALA A 388 -15.86 6.47 18.27
C ALA A 388 -16.14 7.29 16.97
N TYR A 389 -15.58 6.87 15.85
CA TYR A 389 -15.90 7.45 14.53
C TYR A 389 -17.23 6.93 13.95
N GLU A 390 -17.69 5.76 14.39
CA GLU A 390 -18.96 5.16 13.93
C GLU A 390 -20.19 5.67 14.70
N ASN A 391 -20.00 6.23 15.90
CA ASN A 391 -21.12 6.67 16.76
C ASN A 391 -21.65 8.09 16.47
N GLU A 392 -21.10 8.82 15.53
CA GLU A 392 -21.67 10.14 15.14
C GLU A 392 -22.67 10.06 13.97
N GLU A 393 -22.87 8.90 13.30
CA GLU A 393 -23.79 8.81 12.16
C GLU A 393 -24.92 7.76 12.24
N ASP A 394 -25.07 6.95 13.29
CA ASP A 394 -26.15 5.95 13.31
C ASP A 394 -26.96 5.93 14.63
N VAL A 395 -27.92 6.87 14.72
CA VAL A 395 -29.18 6.64 15.43
C VAL A 395 -30.23 6.31 14.37
N SER A 396 -30.25 5.11 13.84
CA SER A 396 -31.49 4.40 13.49
C SER A 396 -31.22 3.08 12.75
N VAL A 397 -31.98 2.07 13.17
CA VAL A 397 -32.23 0.76 12.58
C VAL A 397 -31.35 -0.39 13.11
N ARG A 398 -31.81 -0.95 14.22
CA ARG A 398 -31.62 -2.39 14.54
C ARG A 398 -32.40 -3.23 13.54
N ASN A 399 -31.77 -4.20 12.91
CA ASN A 399 -32.28 -5.59 12.89
C ASN A 399 -31.28 -6.59 12.29
N ASN A 400 -31.21 -7.69 12.99
CA ASN A 400 -30.57 -8.98 12.75
C ASN A 400 -30.38 -9.40 11.29
N ASN A 401 -29.13 -9.85 10.98
CA ASN A 401 -28.95 -11.18 10.42
C ASN A 401 -27.47 -11.56 10.44
N ASN A 402 -27.15 -12.46 11.34
CA ASN A 402 -25.83 -13.04 11.53
C ASN A 402 -25.73 -14.29 10.63
N SER A 403 -25.32 -14.15 9.40
CA SER A 403 -24.87 -15.27 8.59
C SER A 403 -23.41 -15.03 8.19
N GLY A 404 -22.51 -15.51 9.05
CA GLY A 404 -21.10 -15.58 8.77
C GLY A 404 -20.83 -16.60 7.67
N MET A 405 -20.53 -16.14 6.49
CA MET A 405 -20.07 -16.99 5.40
C MET A 405 -18.58 -17.25 5.60
N PHE A 406 -18.23 -18.53 5.74
CA PHE A 406 -16.86 -18.99 5.96
C PHE A 406 -16.14 -19.14 4.63
N LEU A 407 -14.91 -18.59 4.51
CA LEU A 407 -13.98 -19.07 3.51
C LEU A 407 -13.41 -20.42 3.98
N LEU A 408 -14.07 -21.49 3.57
CA LEU A 408 -13.39 -22.72 3.29
C LEU A 408 -12.67 -22.51 1.96
N PHE A 409 -11.40 -22.11 2.00
CA PHE A 409 -10.55 -22.31 0.82
C PHE A 409 -10.60 -23.81 0.54
N PRO A 410 -11.06 -24.25 -0.62
CA PRO A 410 -10.98 -25.66 -0.94
C PRO A 410 -9.52 -26.08 -0.77
N GLN A 411 -9.23 -27.05 0.07
CA GLN A 411 -7.85 -27.55 0.30
C GLN A 411 -7.12 -27.85 -1.00
N HIS A 412 -7.88 -28.14 -2.05
CA HIS A 412 -7.40 -28.38 -3.41
C HIS A 412 -6.75 -27.16 -4.10
N ILE A 413 -6.99 -25.93 -3.68
CA ILE A 413 -6.34 -24.75 -4.26
C ILE A 413 -4.99 -24.47 -3.62
N LEU A 414 -4.86 -24.76 -2.33
CA LEU A 414 -3.64 -24.49 -1.57
C LEU A 414 -2.74 -25.72 -1.35
N GLY A 415 -3.02 -26.87 -1.94
CA GLY A 415 -2.21 -28.10 -1.93
C GLY A 415 -1.82 -28.62 -0.55
N PRO A 416 -1.67 -29.94 -0.34
CA PRO A 416 -1.14 -30.48 0.89
C PRO A 416 0.33 -30.08 1.08
N SER A 417 0.73 -29.96 2.33
CA SER A 417 2.10 -29.75 2.75
C SER A 417 3.02 -30.85 2.22
N ILE A 418 4.08 -30.51 1.57
CA ILE A 418 5.35 -31.25 1.58
C ILE A 418 6.36 -30.36 2.27
#